data_f0758045a1ce87fde57cd80e88da20d3
#
_entry.id   f0758045a1ce87fde57cd80e88da20d3
#
_cell.length_a   1.000
_cell.length_b   1.000
_cell.length_c   1.000
_cell.angle_alpha   90.00
_cell.angle_beta   90.00
_cell.angle_gamma   90.00
#
_symmetry.space_group_name_H-M   'P 1'
#
loop_
_entity.id
_entity.type
_entity.pdbx_description
1 polymer ?
#
loop_
_entity_poly.entity_id
_entity_poly.type
_entity_poly.pdbx_seq_one_letter_code
_entity_poly.pdbx_strand_id
1 'polypeptide(L)'
;MLFRSYLRFTFPRDGEFTLKISDHLGYGGPDCTYRVEITPVQPELNTFIADTARYDAQTRKSIVVARGNRFASLQSIRRKDLPGEVSDLEFAMEGFPSGITMQAAVVPKDQTTWPVVFEARADAPIAGKLADLALRTPADAKVQIKGGVWQNYDLVQDGNNGTYYQTWTDKIAVAVVDELPFKISVEPIKAPLVQSGSLDVKIIAERKAGFDEPIKVINLYNPPGTGSTPDITIPKGEKSAIYQLNANGGAAVKNWKIAFLGSATVDGGTAYASTQLADIEVAPAFVGGKITQTNTIIGTPVKLICSLDQKTPFDGRAEVKLMGLPAGATAEAKSITKDDKEIVFDVNTATNAVKGMHRTLFVAMNLKLKGQDVTQTFASSGALRIDPPRQQLAEAKPEAKPMQKPPSKSGK
;
A
#
# COMPACT_ATOMS: atom_id res chain seq x y z
N MET A 1 -27.27 -26.83 7.66
CA MET A 1 -26.79 -25.64 6.96
C MET A 1 -28.01 -24.86 6.52
N LEU A 2 -28.27 -23.68 7.07
CA LEU A 2 -29.39 -22.84 6.66
C LEU A 2 -28.94 -22.04 5.44
N PHE A 3 -29.37 -22.44 4.26
CA PHE A 3 -29.21 -21.62 3.06
C PHE A 3 -30.16 -20.44 3.18
N ARG A 4 -29.61 -19.22 3.18
CA ARG A 4 -30.39 -17.99 3.09
C ARG A 4 -30.24 -17.45 1.66
N SER A 5 -31.33 -17.42 0.93
CA SER A 5 -31.40 -16.71 -0.35
C SER A 5 -31.86 -15.28 -0.07
N TYR A 6 -31.18 -14.31 -0.64
CA TYR A 6 -31.51 -12.89 -0.51
C TYR A 6 -31.88 -12.35 -1.89
N LEU A 7 -33.03 -11.69 -1.97
CA LEU A 7 -33.48 -10.98 -3.16
C LEU A 7 -33.78 -9.54 -2.79
N ARG A 8 -33.17 -8.59 -3.49
CA ARG A 8 -33.59 -7.18 -3.46
C ARG A 8 -34.42 -6.90 -4.70
N PHE A 9 -35.61 -6.37 -4.52
CA PHE A 9 -36.52 -6.02 -5.60
C PHE A 9 -37.03 -4.59 -5.41
N THR A 10 -36.92 -3.76 -6.48
CA THR A 10 -37.53 -2.44 -6.50
C THR A 10 -38.82 -2.54 -7.26
N PHE A 11 -39.94 -2.27 -6.59
CA PHE A 11 -41.25 -2.29 -7.21
C PHE A 11 -41.32 -1.13 -8.23
N PRO A 12 -41.61 -1.41 -9.51
CA PRO A 12 -41.68 -0.39 -10.56
C PRO A 12 -42.90 0.50 -10.46
N ARG A 13 -43.94 0.06 -9.73
CA ARG A 13 -45.21 0.77 -9.49
C ARG A 13 -45.93 0.15 -8.30
N ASP A 14 -46.92 0.84 -7.78
CA ASP A 14 -47.85 0.25 -6.80
C ASP A 14 -48.70 -0.85 -7.46
N GLY A 15 -48.97 -1.94 -6.74
CA GLY A 15 -49.73 -3.05 -7.25
C GLY A 15 -49.47 -4.37 -6.52
N GLU A 16 -50.09 -5.39 -7.00
CA GLU A 16 -49.91 -6.76 -6.47
C GLU A 16 -48.77 -7.43 -7.21
N PHE A 17 -47.88 -8.08 -6.46
CA PHE A 17 -46.72 -8.82 -6.99
C PHE A 17 -46.73 -10.23 -6.40
N THR A 18 -46.42 -11.21 -7.21
CA THR A 18 -46.33 -12.61 -6.80
C THR A 18 -44.84 -13.01 -6.57
N LEU A 19 -44.54 -13.46 -5.34
CA LEU A 19 -43.30 -14.11 -5.02
C LEU A 19 -43.46 -15.63 -5.15
N LYS A 20 -42.69 -16.22 -6.10
CA LYS A 20 -42.64 -17.67 -6.28
C LYS A 20 -41.36 -18.22 -5.65
N ILE A 21 -41.51 -19.21 -4.76
CA ILE A 21 -40.44 -19.96 -4.14
C ILE A 21 -40.52 -21.38 -4.64
N SER A 22 -39.41 -21.92 -5.15
CA SER A 22 -39.35 -23.31 -5.64
C SER A 22 -37.96 -23.86 -5.38
N ASP A 23 -37.88 -25.13 -5.02
CA ASP A 23 -36.62 -25.88 -5.08
C ASP A 23 -36.21 -26.10 -6.52
N HIS A 24 -34.95 -25.90 -6.85
CA HIS A 24 -34.46 -25.97 -8.24
C HIS A 24 -34.40 -27.42 -8.78
N LEU A 25 -34.37 -28.42 -7.87
CA LEU A 25 -34.45 -29.83 -8.21
C LEU A 25 -35.88 -30.37 -8.20
N GLY A 26 -36.86 -29.52 -7.88
CA GLY A 26 -38.27 -29.87 -7.83
C GLY A 26 -38.70 -30.70 -6.62
N TYR A 27 -37.86 -30.79 -5.59
CA TYR A 27 -38.26 -31.46 -4.35
C TYR A 27 -39.26 -30.62 -3.55
N GLY A 28 -40.21 -31.31 -2.94
CA GLY A 28 -41.20 -30.70 -2.08
C GLY A 28 -41.94 -31.75 -1.25
N GLY A 29 -42.51 -31.37 -0.12
CA GLY A 29 -43.24 -32.24 0.76
C GLY A 29 -43.50 -31.62 2.13
N PRO A 30 -44.26 -32.29 2.99
CA PRO A 30 -44.62 -31.78 4.30
C PRO A 30 -43.44 -31.48 5.21
N ASP A 31 -42.28 -32.13 4.99
CA ASP A 31 -41.08 -31.89 5.77
C ASP A 31 -40.22 -30.75 5.20
N CYS A 32 -40.58 -30.19 4.06
CA CYS A 32 -39.89 -29.08 3.42
C CYS A 32 -40.44 -27.73 3.94
N THR A 33 -39.86 -27.22 5.00
CA THR A 33 -40.26 -25.95 5.58
C THR A 33 -39.38 -24.79 5.11
N TYR A 34 -39.98 -23.63 4.87
CA TYR A 34 -39.28 -22.41 4.55
C TYR A 34 -39.84 -21.21 5.31
N ARG A 35 -39.03 -20.22 5.53
CA ARG A 35 -39.44 -18.92 6.08
C ARG A 35 -39.11 -17.83 5.06
N VAL A 36 -40.10 -17.03 4.73
CA VAL A 36 -39.94 -15.81 3.95
C VAL A 36 -40.00 -14.61 4.88
N GLU A 37 -39.03 -13.74 4.77
CA GLU A 37 -39.01 -12.48 5.50
C GLU A 37 -38.95 -11.35 4.47
N ILE A 38 -39.96 -10.49 4.47
CA ILE A 38 -40.03 -9.33 3.57
C ILE A 38 -39.92 -8.08 4.44
N THR A 39 -38.85 -7.33 4.23
CA THR A 39 -38.57 -6.12 5.01
C THR A 39 -38.22 -4.96 4.06
N PRO A 40 -38.55 -3.71 4.43
CA PRO A 40 -38.01 -2.55 3.75
C PRO A 40 -36.45 -2.59 3.80
N VAL A 41 -35.84 -2.03 2.77
CA VAL A 41 -34.40 -1.86 2.77
C VAL A 41 -33.98 -0.95 3.93
N GLN A 42 -33.14 -1.46 4.81
CA GLN A 42 -32.59 -0.68 5.92
C GLN A 42 -31.20 -0.18 5.58
N PRO A 43 -30.89 1.10 5.84
CA PRO A 43 -29.54 1.61 5.72
C PRO A 43 -28.59 0.87 6.66
N GLU A 44 -27.44 0.43 6.14
CA GLU A 44 -26.39 -0.18 6.94
C GLU A 44 -25.15 0.72 6.94
N LEU A 45 -24.76 1.18 8.13
CA LEU A 45 -23.48 1.83 8.38
C LEU A 45 -22.79 1.09 9.53
N ASN A 46 -21.75 0.33 9.20
CA ASN A 46 -21.06 -0.50 10.19
C ASN A 46 -19.56 -0.33 10.12
N THR A 47 -18.91 -0.47 11.28
CA THR A 47 -17.48 -0.60 11.40
C THR A 47 -17.10 -1.98 11.94
N PHE A 48 -15.96 -2.49 11.49
CA PHE A 48 -15.42 -3.77 11.94
C PHE A 48 -13.90 -3.83 11.68
N ILE A 49 -13.21 -4.69 12.41
CA ILE A 49 -11.82 -5.02 12.16
C ILE A 49 -11.79 -6.21 11.20
N ALA A 50 -11.31 -5.98 9.98
CA ALA A 50 -11.18 -7.04 8.99
C ALA A 50 -10.03 -8.01 9.33
N ASP A 51 -10.11 -9.21 8.78
CA ASP A 51 -9.00 -10.16 8.80
C ASP A 51 -7.85 -9.63 7.96
N THR A 52 -6.68 -9.50 8.56
CA THR A 52 -5.50 -8.92 7.89
C THR A 52 -4.60 -9.96 7.26
N ALA A 53 -4.64 -11.18 7.78
CA ALA A 53 -3.92 -12.32 7.25
C ALA A 53 -4.63 -13.61 7.65
N ARG A 54 -4.41 -14.64 6.85
CA ARG A 54 -5.08 -15.93 6.94
C ARG A 54 -4.99 -16.60 8.33
N TYR A 55 -3.88 -16.46 9.04
CA TYR A 55 -3.66 -17.09 10.35
C TYR A 55 -3.55 -16.08 11.51
N ASP A 56 -3.74 -14.81 11.26
CA ASP A 56 -3.61 -13.72 12.24
C ASP A 56 -4.94 -12.96 12.45
N ALA A 57 -6.02 -13.56 11.97
CA ALA A 57 -7.29 -12.90 11.84
C ALA A 57 -7.90 -12.43 13.17
N GLN A 58 -7.76 -13.24 14.21
CA GLN A 58 -8.51 -13.05 15.46
C GLN A 58 -7.77 -12.21 16.50
N THR A 59 -6.44 -12.17 16.48
CA THR A 59 -5.63 -11.56 17.55
C THR A 59 -5.79 -10.06 17.67
N ARG A 60 -6.21 -9.39 16.59
CA ARG A 60 -6.39 -7.93 16.54
C ARG A 60 -7.85 -7.50 16.39
N LYS A 61 -8.80 -8.39 16.57
CA LYS A 61 -10.23 -8.07 16.58
C LYS A 61 -10.76 -7.53 17.92
N SER A 62 -9.87 -7.29 18.87
CA SER A 62 -10.12 -6.60 20.12
C SER A 62 -9.20 -5.38 20.24
N ILE A 63 -9.62 -4.41 21.06
CA ILE A 63 -8.82 -3.22 21.33
C ILE A 63 -8.21 -3.39 22.72
N VAL A 64 -6.93 -3.71 22.78
CA VAL A 64 -6.19 -3.91 24.03
C VAL A 64 -5.14 -2.83 24.14
N VAL A 65 -5.32 -1.90 25.09
CA VAL A 65 -4.44 -0.75 25.26
C VAL A 65 -3.74 -0.83 26.59
N ALA A 66 -2.41 -0.89 26.58
CA ALA A 66 -1.62 -0.86 27.78
C ALA A 66 -1.56 0.56 28.38
N ARG A 67 -1.48 0.66 29.69
CA ARG A 67 -1.32 1.94 30.41
C ARG A 67 -0.17 2.75 29.84
N GLY A 68 -0.40 4.04 29.61
CA GLY A 68 0.58 4.97 29.06
C GLY A 68 1.07 4.63 27.65
N ASN A 69 0.32 3.82 26.90
CA ASN A 69 0.69 3.35 25.57
C ASN A 69 -0.47 3.52 24.58
N ARG A 70 -0.25 3.12 23.33
CA ARG A 70 -1.20 3.22 22.22
C ARG A 70 -1.43 1.87 21.57
N PHE A 71 -2.61 1.71 21.00
CA PHE A 71 -2.97 0.61 20.14
C PHE A 71 -3.68 1.15 18.89
N ALA A 72 -3.15 0.87 17.72
CA ALA A 72 -3.75 1.25 16.47
C ALA A 72 -4.55 0.09 15.87
N SER A 73 -5.71 0.41 15.32
CA SER A 73 -6.57 -0.53 14.61
C SER A 73 -6.95 0.02 13.25
N LEU A 74 -6.96 -0.82 12.23
CA LEU A 74 -7.52 -0.49 10.93
C LEU A 74 -8.99 -0.87 10.92
N GLN A 75 -9.86 0.14 10.91
CA GLN A 75 -11.30 -0.05 10.86
C GLN A 75 -11.78 -0.16 9.43
N SER A 76 -12.51 -1.20 9.11
CA SER A 76 -13.26 -1.34 7.87
C SER A 76 -14.65 -0.73 8.04
N ILE A 77 -15.15 -0.10 6.97
CA ILE A 77 -16.38 0.66 6.98
C ILE A 77 -17.29 0.11 5.89
N ARG A 78 -18.44 -0.39 6.30
CA ARG A 78 -19.50 -0.85 5.39
C ARG A 78 -20.57 0.22 5.28
N ARG A 79 -20.82 0.67 4.07
CA ARG A 79 -21.93 1.56 3.70
C ARG A 79 -22.81 0.81 2.71
N LYS A 80 -24.06 0.59 3.06
CA LYS A 80 -25.01 -0.07 2.16
C LYS A 80 -26.36 0.58 2.31
N ASP A 81 -27.00 0.86 1.19
CA ASP A 81 -28.36 1.40 1.11
C ASP A 81 -28.59 2.68 1.94
N LEU A 82 -27.53 3.50 2.09
CA LEU A 82 -27.61 4.75 2.82
C LEU A 82 -28.46 5.77 2.03
N PRO A 83 -29.29 6.58 2.73
CA PRO A 83 -30.12 7.57 2.07
C PRO A 83 -29.27 8.73 1.55
N GLY A 84 -29.52 9.10 0.29
CA GLY A 84 -28.89 10.26 -0.33
C GLY A 84 -27.37 10.15 -0.52
N GLU A 85 -26.72 11.28 -0.77
CA GLU A 85 -25.28 11.37 -0.82
C GLU A 85 -24.73 11.49 0.61
N VAL A 86 -24.07 10.43 1.07
CA VAL A 86 -23.48 10.40 2.42
C VAL A 86 -22.22 11.25 2.42
N SER A 87 -22.14 12.15 3.39
CA SER A 87 -20.98 12.96 3.68
C SER A 87 -19.84 12.14 4.31
N ASP A 88 -18.74 12.79 4.62
CA ASP A 88 -17.68 12.25 5.46
C ASP A 88 -18.24 11.75 6.80
N LEU A 89 -17.53 10.85 7.47
CA LEU A 89 -17.97 10.22 8.70
C LEU A 89 -16.99 10.50 9.85
N GLU A 90 -17.50 10.47 11.07
CA GLU A 90 -16.73 10.59 12.29
C GLU A 90 -16.87 9.34 13.16
N PHE A 91 -15.77 8.94 13.81
CA PHE A 91 -15.81 7.91 14.84
C PHE A 91 -16.20 8.50 16.19
N ALA A 92 -16.94 7.72 16.99
CA ALA A 92 -17.27 8.04 18.37
C ALA A 92 -17.14 6.79 19.25
N MET A 93 -16.52 6.96 20.43
CA MET A 93 -16.39 5.88 21.41
C MET A 93 -17.61 5.83 22.31
N GLU A 94 -18.27 4.68 22.44
CA GLU A 94 -19.40 4.47 23.31
C GLU A 94 -19.17 3.27 24.25
N GLY A 95 -19.22 3.48 25.55
CA GLY A 95 -19.06 2.42 26.54
C GLY A 95 -17.61 1.95 26.77
N PHE A 96 -16.63 2.66 26.29
CA PHE A 96 -15.20 2.33 26.50
C PHE A 96 -14.80 2.39 27.99
N PRO A 97 -13.78 1.63 28.42
CA PRO A 97 -13.16 1.81 29.74
C PRO A 97 -12.70 3.25 29.95
N SER A 98 -12.79 3.74 31.19
CA SER A 98 -12.30 5.08 31.53
C SER A 98 -10.79 5.18 31.34
N GLY A 99 -10.30 6.37 30.93
CA GLY A 99 -8.88 6.63 30.71
C GLY A 99 -8.40 6.27 29.30
N ILE A 100 -9.24 5.74 28.41
CA ILE A 100 -8.95 5.60 26.99
C ILE A 100 -9.40 6.85 26.25
N THR A 101 -8.56 7.34 25.36
CA THR A 101 -8.85 8.37 24.36
C THR A 101 -8.64 7.83 22.96
N MET A 102 -9.20 8.48 21.95
CA MET A 102 -9.10 8.08 20.56
C MET A 102 -8.57 9.22 19.71
N GLN A 103 -7.65 8.89 18.83
CA GLN A 103 -7.18 9.73 17.73
C GLN A 103 -7.72 9.14 16.43
N ALA A 104 -8.61 9.83 15.78
CA ALA A 104 -9.16 9.48 14.48
C ALA A 104 -9.41 10.76 13.69
N ALA A 105 -9.03 10.77 12.42
CA ALA A 105 -9.44 11.84 11.52
C ALA A 105 -10.82 11.55 10.95
N VAL A 106 -11.46 12.57 10.40
CA VAL A 106 -12.69 12.44 9.62
C VAL A 106 -12.45 11.46 8.47
N VAL A 107 -13.36 10.50 8.32
CA VAL A 107 -13.30 9.47 7.28
C VAL A 107 -13.92 10.01 6.00
N PRO A 108 -13.16 10.17 4.92
CA PRO A 108 -13.71 10.62 3.66
C PRO A 108 -14.79 9.67 3.12
N LYS A 109 -15.76 10.21 2.41
CA LYS A 109 -16.92 9.45 1.87
C LYS A 109 -16.52 8.28 0.96
N ASP A 110 -15.37 8.37 0.31
CA ASP A 110 -14.82 7.39 -0.63
C ASP A 110 -13.94 6.33 0.03
N GLN A 111 -13.65 6.45 1.34
CA GLN A 111 -12.79 5.50 2.04
C GLN A 111 -13.59 4.39 2.73
N THR A 112 -13.12 3.16 2.53
CA THR A 112 -13.71 1.94 3.13
C THR A 112 -12.90 1.37 4.28
N THR A 113 -11.69 1.89 4.50
CA THR A 113 -10.81 1.54 5.61
C THR A 113 -10.15 2.79 6.16
N TRP A 114 -9.99 2.86 7.50
CA TRP A 114 -9.41 4.03 8.13
C TRP A 114 -8.65 3.68 9.42
N PRO A 115 -7.45 4.23 9.63
CA PRO A 115 -6.67 3.98 10.84
C PRO A 115 -7.22 4.79 12.02
N VAL A 116 -7.34 4.12 13.16
CA VAL A 116 -7.76 4.70 14.43
C VAL A 116 -6.75 4.31 15.50
N VAL A 117 -6.32 5.27 16.32
CA VAL A 117 -5.37 5.02 17.42
C VAL A 117 -6.07 5.27 18.74
N PHE A 118 -6.02 4.29 19.63
CA PHE A 118 -6.50 4.38 21.00
C PHE A 118 -5.31 4.57 21.93
N GLU A 119 -5.43 5.45 22.91
CA GLU A 119 -4.38 5.75 23.88
C GLU A 119 -4.93 5.63 25.30
N ALA A 120 -4.28 4.86 26.16
CA ALA A 120 -4.64 4.76 27.57
C ALA A 120 -3.72 5.66 28.41
N ARG A 121 -4.29 6.43 29.31
CA ARG A 121 -3.50 7.19 30.28
C ARG A 121 -2.66 6.25 31.16
N ALA A 122 -1.54 6.72 31.68
CA ALA A 122 -0.67 5.93 32.55
C ALA A 122 -1.37 5.49 33.85
N ASP A 123 -2.32 6.28 34.34
CA ASP A 123 -3.14 6.02 35.53
C ASP A 123 -4.51 5.40 35.23
N ALA A 124 -4.77 5.02 33.98
CA ALA A 124 -6.05 4.43 33.59
C ALA A 124 -6.33 3.16 34.42
N PRO A 125 -7.53 2.95 34.96
CA PRO A 125 -7.85 1.74 35.70
C PRO A 125 -7.82 0.50 34.76
N ILE A 126 -7.27 -0.60 35.24
CA ILE A 126 -7.36 -1.88 34.53
C ILE A 126 -8.82 -2.28 34.48
N ALA A 127 -9.36 -2.46 33.29
CA ALA A 127 -10.76 -2.80 33.07
C ALA A 127 -10.97 -3.38 31.67
N GLY A 128 -11.96 -4.27 31.56
CA GLY A 128 -12.46 -4.78 30.29
C GLY A 128 -13.93 -4.47 30.10
N LYS A 129 -14.34 -4.12 28.88
CA LYS A 129 -15.74 -3.85 28.53
C LYS A 129 -16.04 -4.30 27.11
N LEU A 130 -17.31 -4.60 26.86
CA LEU A 130 -17.86 -4.63 25.52
C LEU A 130 -18.34 -3.20 25.17
N ALA A 131 -17.78 -2.64 24.13
CA ALA A 131 -17.97 -1.24 23.74
C ALA A 131 -18.43 -1.13 22.29
N ASP A 132 -18.88 0.04 21.89
CA ASP A 132 -19.20 0.35 20.52
C ASP A 132 -18.23 1.42 19.98
N LEU A 133 -17.76 1.21 18.77
CA LEU A 133 -17.05 2.22 17.99
C LEU A 133 -18.03 2.72 16.91
N ALA A 134 -18.84 3.69 17.30
CA ALA A 134 -19.86 4.22 16.44
C ALA A 134 -19.27 5.04 15.27
N LEU A 135 -19.95 5.01 14.14
CA LEU A 135 -19.75 5.89 12.99
C LEU A 135 -20.97 6.79 12.86
N ARG A 136 -20.76 8.05 12.61
CA ARG A 136 -21.85 9.01 12.39
C ARG A 136 -21.45 10.05 11.34
N THR A 137 -22.43 10.63 10.71
CA THR A 137 -22.23 11.85 9.92
C THR A 137 -21.95 13.03 10.84
N PRO A 138 -21.17 14.05 10.40
CA PRO A 138 -20.99 15.29 11.15
C PRO A 138 -22.33 15.94 11.52
N ALA A 139 -22.34 16.70 12.60
CA ALA A 139 -23.57 17.31 13.13
C ALA A 139 -24.25 18.26 12.15
N ASP A 140 -23.50 18.88 11.25
CA ASP A 140 -23.98 19.80 10.20
C ASP A 140 -24.35 19.11 8.88
N ALA A 141 -24.19 17.79 8.79
CA ALA A 141 -24.56 17.05 7.59
C ALA A 141 -26.07 17.07 7.35
N LYS A 142 -26.48 17.20 6.09
CA LYS A 142 -27.90 17.24 5.68
C LYS A 142 -28.63 15.94 6.02
N VAL A 143 -27.93 14.83 5.98
CA VAL A 143 -28.48 13.51 6.30
C VAL A 143 -27.76 13.00 7.54
N GLN A 144 -28.53 12.78 8.60
CA GLN A 144 -28.01 12.25 9.87
C GLN A 144 -28.11 10.73 9.87
N ILE A 145 -26.98 10.07 9.93
CA ILE A 145 -26.87 8.61 9.99
C ILE A 145 -25.93 8.26 11.13
N LYS A 146 -26.28 7.23 11.88
CA LYS A 146 -25.43 6.61 12.88
C LYS A 146 -25.37 5.11 12.61
N GLY A 147 -24.19 4.54 12.70
CA GLY A 147 -23.92 3.11 12.69
C GLY A 147 -23.01 2.72 13.83
N GLY A 148 -22.72 1.44 13.96
CA GLY A 148 -21.88 0.92 15.03
C GLY A 148 -21.08 -0.30 14.60
N VAL A 149 -20.51 -0.98 15.57
CA VAL A 149 -19.76 -2.22 15.36
C VAL A 149 -20.68 -3.32 14.83
N TRP A 150 -20.21 -4.02 13.80
CA TRP A 150 -20.77 -5.28 13.35
C TRP A 150 -19.63 -6.24 13.02
N GLN A 151 -19.10 -6.88 14.06
CA GLN A 151 -17.87 -7.67 14.00
C GLN A 151 -18.18 -9.15 13.87
N ASN A 152 -17.54 -9.83 12.89
CA ASN A 152 -17.57 -11.27 12.77
C ASN A 152 -16.42 -11.93 13.54
N TYR A 153 -16.69 -13.11 14.08
CA TYR A 153 -15.70 -14.00 14.66
C TYR A 153 -15.89 -15.40 14.09
N ASP A 154 -14.80 -15.99 13.59
CA ASP A 154 -14.79 -17.36 13.13
C ASP A 154 -14.56 -18.27 14.34
N LEU A 155 -15.56 -19.08 14.66
CA LEU A 155 -15.50 -19.98 15.82
C LEU A 155 -14.96 -21.37 15.47
N VAL A 156 -15.16 -21.79 14.21
CA VAL A 156 -14.64 -23.06 13.71
C VAL A 156 -14.06 -22.84 12.31
N GLN A 157 -12.77 -23.11 12.18
CA GLN A 157 -12.05 -23.07 10.91
C GLN A 157 -11.44 -24.45 10.62
N ASP A 158 -11.42 -24.87 9.38
CA ASP A 158 -10.71 -26.06 8.93
C ASP A 158 -9.24 -25.78 8.62
N GLY A 159 -8.47 -26.87 8.36
CA GLY A 159 -7.07 -26.79 7.99
C GLY A 159 -6.80 -26.09 6.65
N ASN A 160 -7.81 -25.89 5.80
CA ASN A 160 -7.75 -25.18 4.53
C ASN A 160 -8.32 -23.76 4.63
N ASN A 161 -8.63 -23.30 5.85
CA ASN A 161 -9.25 -22.01 6.21
C ASN A 161 -10.66 -21.79 5.63
N GLY A 162 -11.38 -22.86 5.42
CA GLY A 162 -12.83 -22.78 5.32
C GLY A 162 -13.40 -22.44 6.69
N THR A 163 -14.22 -21.41 6.79
CA THR A 163 -14.94 -21.11 8.02
C THR A 163 -16.22 -21.90 8.06
N TYR A 164 -16.34 -22.83 9.03
CA TYR A 164 -17.55 -23.63 9.21
C TYR A 164 -18.61 -22.95 10.08
N TYR A 165 -18.16 -22.16 11.04
CA TYR A 165 -19.07 -21.47 11.93
C TYR A 165 -18.57 -20.09 12.31
N GLN A 166 -19.40 -19.09 12.07
CA GLN A 166 -19.16 -17.68 12.41
C GLN A 166 -20.23 -17.17 13.35
N THR A 167 -19.87 -16.26 14.22
CA THR A 167 -20.81 -15.44 14.98
C THR A 167 -20.56 -13.95 14.69
N TRP A 168 -21.58 -13.16 14.95
CA TRP A 168 -21.55 -11.72 14.78
C TRP A 168 -21.91 -11.03 16.08
N THR A 169 -21.24 -9.93 16.37
CA THR A 169 -21.51 -9.11 17.54
C THR A 169 -21.63 -7.64 17.14
N ASP A 170 -22.44 -6.92 17.88
CA ASP A 170 -22.63 -5.47 17.76
C ASP A 170 -21.75 -4.70 18.76
N LYS A 171 -20.82 -5.37 19.40
CA LYS A 171 -19.86 -4.80 20.33
C LYS A 171 -18.46 -5.37 20.06
N ILE A 172 -17.45 -4.59 20.43
CA ILE A 172 -16.04 -4.99 20.39
C ILE A 172 -15.50 -5.08 21.82
N ALA A 173 -14.66 -6.09 22.06
CA ALA A 173 -13.97 -6.19 23.34
C ALA A 173 -12.87 -5.12 23.44
N VAL A 174 -12.92 -4.33 24.51
CA VAL A 174 -11.94 -3.27 24.79
C VAL A 174 -11.37 -3.48 26.20
N ALA A 175 -10.06 -3.45 26.34
CA ALA A 175 -9.40 -3.58 27.62
C ALA A 175 -8.29 -2.57 27.83
N VAL A 176 -8.14 -2.09 29.07
CA VAL A 176 -6.94 -1.46 29.59
C VAL A 176 -6.17 -2.52 30.35
N VAL A 177 -4.90 -2.71 30.01
CA VAL A 177 -3.99 -3.69 30.64
C VAL A 177 -2.79 -3.00 31.27
N ASP A 178 -1.96 -3.75 31.96
CA ASP A 178 -0.74 -3.26 32.57
C ASP A 178 0.22 -2.66 31.53
N GLU A 179 1.11 -1.81 32.01
CA GLU A 179 2.10 -1.11 31.20
C GLU A 179 3.06 -2.08 30.52
N LEU A 180 3.26 -1.93 29.23
CA LEU A 180 4.23 -2.69 28.46
C LEU A 180 5.67 -2.19 28.69
N PRO A 181 6.68 -3.06 28.52
CA PRO A 181 8.09 -2.68 28.65
C PRO A 181 8.62 -1.92 27.43
N PHE A 182 7.80 -1.66 26.43
CA PHE A 182 8.18 -0.89 25.24
C PHE A 182 7.06 0.01 24.77
N LYS A 183 7.46 1.08 24.07
CA LYS A 183 6.59 1.99 23.31
C LYS A 183 7.22 2.22 21.95
N ILE A 184 6.41 2.52 20.96
CA ILE A 184 6.90 3.00 19.66
C ILE A 184 6.28 4.34 19.29
N SER A 185 7.03 5.14 18.55
CA SER A 185 6.58 6.40 17.99
C SER A 185 7.16 6.59 16.58
N VAL A 186 6.52 7.43 15.79
CA VAL A 186 7.06 7.85 14.50
C VAL A 186 7.63 9.26 14.63
N GLU A 187 8.86 9.45 14.12
CA GLU A 187 9.43 10.79 14.00
C GLU A 187 8.57 11.65 13.07
N PRO A 188 8.37 12.95 13.38
CA PRO A 188 7.55 13.81 12.53
C PRO A 188 7.97 13.78 11.06
N ILE A 189 7.04 13.44 10.19
CA ILE A 189 7.24 13.40 8.74
C ILE A 189 7.13 14.83 8.23
N LYS A 190 8.23 15.38 7.71
CA LYS A 190 8.32 16.79 7.28
C LYS A 190 8.29 16.95 5.77
N ALA A 191 8.77 15.94 5.04
CA ALA A 191 8.78 15.92 3.60
C ALA A 191 7.59 15.13 3.04
N PRO A 192 7.05 15.49 1.87
CA PRO A 192 5.97 14.75 1.25
C PRO A 192 6.46 13.41 0.65
N LEU A 193 5.58 12.42 0.61
CA LEU A 193 5.71 11.26 -0.24
C LEU A 193 5.22 11.64 -1.64
N VAL A 194 6.14 11.78 -2.61
CA VAL A 194 5.77 12.21 -3.95
C VAL A 194 5.33 11.05 -4.84
N GLN A 195 4.46 11.34 -5.79
CA GLN A 195 4.07 10.36 -6.82
C GLN A 195 5.29 9.80 -7.55
N SER A 196 5.30 8.49 -7.80
CA SER A 196 6.44 7.73 -8.35
C SER A 196 7.70 7.81 -7.48
N GLY A 197 7.53 7.97 -6.17
CA GLY A 197 8.65 8.13 -5.25
C GLY A 197 8.58 7.23 -4.03
N SER A 198 9.57 7.40 -3.17
CA SER A 198 9.64 6.78 -1.84
C SER A 198 10.10 7.78 -0.80
N LEU A 199 9.74 7.50 0.45
CA LEU A 199 10.07 8.29 1.62
C LEU A 199 10.43 7.35 2.77
N ASP A 200 11.55 7.61 3.40
CA ASP A 200 12.01 6.89 4.58
C ASP A 200 11.44 7.54 5.84
N VAL A 201 10.73 6.73 6.62
CA VAL A 201 10.09 7.14 7.88
C VAL A 201 10.80 6.45 9.03
N LYS A 202 11.25 7.22 10.01
CA LYS A 202 11.94 6.67 11.17
C LYS A 202 10.97 6.32 12.28
N ILE A 203 10.97 5.04 12.66
CA ILE A 203 10.25 4.52 13.81
C ILE A 203 11.19 4.43 15.00
N ILE A 204 10.78 5.01 16.11
CA ILE A 204 11.55 5.09 17.36
C ILE A 204 10.95 4.10 18.36
N ALA A 205 11.81 3.37 19.06
CA ALA A 205 11.44 2.49 20.16
C ALA A 205 11.98 3.03 21.47
N GLU A 206 11.11 3.17 22.45
CA GLU A 206 11.46 3.38 23.86
C GLU A 206 11.34 2.06 24.58
N ARG A 207 12.36 1.69 25.36
CA ARG A 207 12.44 0.41 26.07
C ARG A 207 12.70 0.65 27.55
N LYS A 208 11.98 -0.05 28.42
CA LYS A 208 12.29 -0.10 29.85
C LYS A 208 13.58 -0.86 30.07
N ALA A 209 14.25 -0.58 31.19
CA ALA A 209 15.44 -1.32 31.58
C ALA A 209 15.14 -2.83 31.66
N GLY A 210 16.03 -3.64 31.08
CA GLY A 210 15.89 -5.10 31.01
C GLY A 210 15.04 -5.62 29.85
N PHE A 211 14.39 -4.78 29.08
CA PHE A 211 13.67 -5.20 27.86
C PHE A 211 14.47 -4.81 26.61
N ASP A 212 14.97 -5.78 25.89
CA ASP A 212 15.76 -5.56 24.66
C ASP A 212 15.28 -6.42 23.47
N GLU A 213 14.13 -7.11 23.59
CA GLU A 213 13.59 -7.98 22.54
C GLU A 213 13.32 -7.21 21.22
N PRO A 214 13.49 -7.87 20.06
CA PRO A 214 13.20 -7.23 18.78
C PRO A 214 11.72 -6.82 18.69
N ILE A 215 11.45 -5.69 18.02
CA ILE A 215 10.09 -5.19 17.80
C ILE A 215 9.80 -5.26 16.32
N LYS A 216 8.87 -6.11 15.92
CA LYS A 216 8.35 -6.16 14.54
C LYS A 216 7.34 -5.03 14.35
N VAL A 217 7.46 -4.27 13.28
CA VAL A 217 6.60 -3.12 12.97
C VAL A 217 5.97 -3.28 11.60
N ILE A 218 4.66 -3.05 11.52
CA ILE A 218 3.89 -3.03 10.27
C ILE A 218 3.21 -1.68 10.09
N ASN A 219 3.03 -1.24 8.85
CA ASN A 219 2.14 -0.14 8.52
C ASN A 219 0.71 -0.67 8.42
N LEU A 220 -0.23 -0.10 9.16
CA LEU A 220 -1.62 -0.56 9.17
C LEU A 220 -2.43 -0.07 7.97
N TYR A 221 -2.08 1.07 7.41
CA TYR A 221 -2.84 1.70 6.35
C TYR A 221 -1.94 2.33 5.30
N ASN A 222 -2.11 1.91 4.07
CA ASN A 222 -1.53 2.55 2.91
C ASN A 222 -2.60 3.38 2.21
N PRO A 223 -2.47 4.72 2.15
CA PRO A 223 -3.35 5.57 1.35
C PRO A 223 -3.48 5.10 -0.11
N PRO A 224 -4.57 5.41 -0.81
CA PRO A 224 -4.78 4.95 -2.19
C PRO A 224 -3.62 5.30 -3.13
N GLY A 225 -3.09 4.27 -3.80
CA GLY A 225 -1.94 4.38 -4.70
C GLY A 225 -0.58 4.43 -4.00
N THR A 226 -0.55 4.30 -2.67
CA THR A 226 0.70 4.14 -1.91
C THR A 226 0.92 2.68 -1.51
N GLY A 227 2.11 2.40 -1.08
CA GLY A 227 2.52 1.10 -0.55
C GLY A 227 3.65 1.27 0.47
N SER A 228 4.04 0.17 1.06
CA SER A 228 5.12 0.16 2.03
C SER A 228 5.86 -1.19 2.02
N THR A 229 7.02 -1.25 2.61
CA THR A 229 7.62 -2.52 3.01
C THR A 229 6.59 -3.30 3.84
N PRO A 230 6.42 -4.63 3.68
CA PRO A 230 5.42 -5.39 4.43
C PRO A 230 5.61 -5.28 5.94
N ASP A 231 6.82 -5.40 6.40
CA ASP A 231 7.21 -5.19 7.78
C ASP A 231 8.70 -4.82 7.90
N ILE A 232 9.08 -4.28 9.05
CA ILE A 232 10.47 -4.13 9.47
C ILE A 232 10.63 -4.67 10.88
N THR A 233 11.87 -4.87 11.29
CA THR A 233 12.20 -5.19 12.68
C THR A 233 13.13 -4.13 13.23
N ILE A 234 12.79 -3.55 14.37
CA ILE A 234 13.75 -2.80 15.19
C ILE A 234 14.55 -3.85 15.96
N PRO A 235 15.85 -4.01 15.68
CA PRO A 235 16.65 -5.09 16.26
C PRO A 235 16.70 -5.03 17.79
N LYS A 236 17.13 -6.14 18.38
CA LYS A 236 17.37 -6.25 19.81
C LYS A 236 18.26 -5.10 20.31
N GLY A 237 17.81 -4.39 21.34
CA GLY A 237 18.52 -3.27 21.94
C GLY A 237 18.56 -1.98 21.12
N GLU A 238 18.21 -2.01 19.84
CA GLU A 238 18.21 -0.81 18.98
C GLU A 238 17.06 0.12 19.31
N LYS A 239 17.30 1.43 19.11
CA LYS A 239 16.35 2.50 19.45
C LYS A 239 15.47 2.92 18.29
N SER A 240 15.77 2.53 17.07
CA SER A 240 14.98 2.92 15.89
C SER A 240 15.27 2.03 14.68
N ALA A 241 14.37 2.08 13.70
CA ALA A 241 14.60 1.54 12.36
C ALA A 241 13.88 2.42 11.33
N ILE A 242 14.28 2.28 10.07
CA ILE A 242 13.69 3.00 8.94
C ILE A 242 12.59 2.15 8.32
N TYR A 243 11.42 2.75 8.12
CA TYR A 243 10.29 2.16 7.41
C TYR A 243 10.10 2.89 6.09
N GLN A 244 10.27 2.20 4.96
CA GLN A 244 10.12 2.80 3.65
C GLN A 244 8.67 2.77 3.18
N LEU A 245 8.16 3.93 2.83
CA LEU A 245 6.90 4.13 2.13
C LEU A 245 7.16 4.44 0.66
N ASN A 246 6.25 4.07 -0.22
CA ASN A 246 6.33 4.36 -1.65
C ASN A 246 4.97 4.80 -2.20
N ALA A 247 4.99 5.53 -3.31
CA ALA A 247 3.81 5.97 -4.03
C ALA A 247 3.96 5.69 -5.53
N ASN A 248 2.92 5.16 -6.16
CA ASN A 248 2.87 5.04 -7.61
C ASN A 248 2.51 6.39 -8.26
N GLY A 249 2.54 6.44 -9.61
CA GLY A 249 2.24 7.68 -10.35
C GLY A 249 0.78 8.14 -10.26
N GLY A 250 -0.13 7.31 -9.77
CA GLY A 250 -1.56 7.60 -9.56
C GLY A 250 -1.94 7.75 -8.09
N ALA A 251 -0.97 7.85 -7.18
CA ALA A 251 -1.24 8.01 -5.76
C ALA A 251 -2.09 9.26 -5.50
N ALA A 252 -3.09 9.12 -4.62
CA ALA A 252 -4.06 10.18 -4.35
C ALA A 252 -3.40 11.35 -3.58
N VAL A 253 -3.23 12.46 -4.28
CA VAL A 253 -2.62 13.69 -3.75
C VAL A 253 -3.52 14.30 -2.69
N LYS A 254 -3.13 14.17 -1.43
CA LYS A 254 -3.90 14.62 -0.26
C LYS A 254 -3.04 14.48 1.01
N ASN A 255 -3.47 15.13 2.09
CA ASN A 255 -2.99 14.81 3.44
C ASN A 255 -3.72 13.58 3.99
N TRP A 256 -2.97 12.60 4.41
CA TRP A 256 -3.46 11.32 4.91
C TRP A 256 -3.02 11.10 6.35
N LYS A 257 -3.69 10.17 7.02
CA LYS A 257 -3.29 9.69 8.35
C LYS A 257 -2.80 8.26 8.26
N ILE A 258 -1.67 7.97 8.90
CA ILE A 258 -1.09 6.63 8.98
C ILE A 258 -0.73 6.31 10.42
N ALA A 259 -0.66 5.02 10.73
CA ALA A 259 -0.19 4.54 12.02
C ALA A 259 0.55 3.20 11.84
N PHE A 260 1.58 3.00 12.64
CA PHE A 260 2.36 1.78 12.65
C PHE A 260 2.04 0.97 13.91
N LEU A 261 1.90 -0.33 13.76
CA LEU A 261 1.70 -1.28 14.86
C LEU A 261 2.98 -2.08 15.08
N GLY A 262 3.52 -1.99 16.27
CA GLY A 262 4.63 -2.78 16.75
C GLY A 262 4.17 -3.99 17.54
N SER A 263 4.88 -5.10 17.41
CA SER A 263 4.68 -6.30 18.21
C SER A 263 6.01 -6.85 18.70
N ALA A 264 6.01 -7.31 19.95
CA ALA A 264 7.18 -7.95 20.56
C ALA A 264 6.74 -9.05 21.53
N THR A 265 7.63 -9.96 21.84
CA THR A 265 7.39 -10.99 22.86
C THR A 265 7.60 -10.39 24.25
N VAL A 266 6.57 -10.48 25.09
CA VAL A 266 6.60 -10.06 26.49
C VAL A 266 6.04 -11.22 27.31
N ASP A 267 6.79 -11.72 28.30
CA ASP A 267 6.39 -12.83 29.17
C ASP A 267 5.88 -14.07 28.42
N GLY A 268 6.50 -14.39 27.27
CA GLY A 268 6.13 -15.53 26.44
C GLY A 268 4.91 -15.31 25.53
N GLY A 269 4.25 -14.14 25.59
CA GLY A 269 3.13 -13.76 24.74
C GLY A 269 3.46 -12.63 23.77
N THR A 270 2.64 -12.46 22.73
CA THR A 270 2.79 -11.32 21.82
C THR A 270 2.07 -10.09 22.38
N ALA A 271 2.81 -9.02 22.62
CA ALA A 271 2.28 -7.72 23.02
C ALA A 271 2.33 -6.73 21.86
N TYR A 272 1.33 -5.83 21.80
CA TYR A 272 1.18 -4.84 20.75
C TYR A 272 1.24 -3.41 21.32
N ALA A 273 1.99 -2.54 20.64
CA ALA A 273 1.98 -1.11 20.88
C ALA A 273 2.01 -0.38 19.53
N SER A 274 1.38 0.79 19.44
CA SER A 274 1.40 1.54 18.20
C SER A 274 2.07 2.91 18.33
N THR A 275 2.37 3.50 17.18
CA THR A 275 2.71 4.93 17.10
C THR A 275 1.47 5.77 17.33
N GLN A 276 1.68 7.09 17.51
CA GLN A 276 0.62 8.06 17.33
C GLN A 276 0.08 8.04 15.90
N LEU A 277 -1.12 8.59 15.70
CA LEU A 277 -1.65 8.86 14.37
C LEU A 277 -0.81 9.98 13.74
N ALA A 278 -0.14 9.71 12.63
CA ALA A 278 0.78 10.62 11.98
C ALA A 278 0.21 11.17 10.67
N ASP A 279 0.54 12.42 10.37
CA ASP A 279 0.25 13.04 9.09
C ASP A 279 1.29 12.64 8.05
N ILE A 280 0.81 12.34 6.84
CA ILE A 280 1.64 12.18 5.65
C ILE A 280 1.00 12.92 4.48
N GLU A 281 1.75 13.80 3.87
CA GLU A 281 1.37 14.45 2.63
C GLU A 281 1.75 13.55 1.45
N VAL A 282 0.79 13.20 0.59
CA VAL A 282 1.07 12.67 -0.74
C VAL A 282 1.00 13.83 -1.72
N ALA A 283 2.11 14.10 -2.40
CA ALA A 283 2.25 15.25 -3.30
C ALA A 283 2.44 14.81 -4.76
N PRO A 284 2.17 15.70 -5.74
CA PRO A 284 2.50 15.43 -7.13
C PRO A 284 3.99 15.20 -7.33
N ALA A 285 4.36 14.50 -8.40
CA ALA A 285 5.75 14.32 -8.81
C ALA A 285 6.43 15.69 -9.06
N PHE A 286 7.71 15.81 -8.75
CA PHE A 286 8.48 17.01 -9.08
C PHE A 286 8.78 17.08 -10.56
N VAL A 287 9.24 15.97 -11.13
CA VAL A 287 9.74 15.90 -12.51
C VAL A 287 9.15 14.68 -13.21
N GLY A 288 8.70 14.88 -14.43
CA GLY A 288 8.51 13.82 -15.43
C GLY A 288 9.64 13.85 -16.44
N GLY A 289 9.63 12.92 -17.40
CA GLY A 289 10.61 12.98 -18.47
C GLY A 289 10.53 11.78 -19.39
N LYS A 290 11.34 11.85 -20.45
CA LYS A 290 11.45 10.78 -21.44
C LYS A 290 12.89 10.61 -21.88
N ILE A 291 13.40 9.38 -21.77
CA ILE A 291 14.71 9.01 -22.31
C ILE A 291 14.58 8.73 -23.80
N THR A 292 15.43 9.39 -24.61
CA THR A 292 15.49 9.14 -26.05
C THR A 292 16.18 7.81 -26.31
N GLN A 293 15.60 6.99 -27.20
CA GLN A 293 16.26 5.76 -27.63
C GLN A 293 17.61 6.06 -28.28
N THR A 294 18.65 5.40 -27.83
CA THR A 294 20.02 5.62 -28.27
C THR A 294 20.71 4.30 -28.60
N ASN A 295 21.56 4.33 -29.62
CA ASN A 295 22.33 3.17 -30.05
C ASN A 295 23.84 3.45 -29.89
N THR A 296 24.58 2.44 -29.50
CA THR A 296 26.05 2.49 -29.42
C THR A 296 26.69 1.17 -29.83
N ILE A 297 27.94 1.19 -30.13
CA ILE A 297 28.77 -0.01 -30.31
C ILE A 297 29.49 -0.31 -29.00
N ILE A 298 29.57 -1.59 -28.66
CA ILE A 298 30.30 -2.05 -27.46
C ILE A 298 31.70 -1.42 -27.36
N GLY A 299 32.05 -0.93 -26.18
CA GLY A 299 33.33 -0.23 -25.95
C GLY A 299 33.33 1.25 -26.37
N THR A 300 32.23 1.78 -26.91
CA THR A 300 32.13 3.17 -27.35
C THR A 300 31.20 3.97 -26.42
N PRO A 301 31.69 5.08 -25.84
CA PRO A 301 30.81 5.98 -25.06
C PRO A 301 29.72 6.59 -25.92
N VAL A 302 28.55 6.84 -25.28
CA VAL A 302 27.39 7.45 -25.96
C VAL A 302 26.67 8.42 -25.04
N LYS A 303 26.14 9.49 -25.60
CA LYS A 303 25.28 10.45 -24.89
C LYS A 303 23.83 9.98 -24.95
N LEU A 304 23.23 9.82 -23.79
CA LEU A 304 21.82 9.48 -23.62
C LEU A 304 21.09 10.71 -23.10
N ILE A 305 20.13 11.22 -23.87
CA ILE A 305 19.40 12.43 -23.55
C ILE A 305 18.07 12.04 -22.89
N CYS A 306 17.80 12.67 -21.75
CA CYS A 306 16.51 12.61 -21.08
C CYS A 306 15.88 14.01 -21.08
N SER A 307 14.78 14.20 -21.79
CA SER A 307 13.98 15.41 -21.68
C SER A 307 13.26 15.47 -20.34
N LEU A 308 13.19 16.64 -19.74
CA LEU A 308 12.52 16.90 -18.45
C LEU A 308 11.21 17.62 -18.63
N ASP A 309 10.22 17.16 -17.88
CA ASP A 309 8.91 17.80 -17.72
C ASP A 309 8.78 18.24 -16.25
N GLN A 310 9.07 19.51 -15.99
CA GLN A 310 8.99 20.09 -14.64
C GLN A 310 7.53 20.23 -14.23
N LYS A 311 7.08 19.44 -13.25
CA LYS A 311 5.67 19.39 -12.80
C LYS A 311 5.44 20.24 -11.56
N THR A 312 6.27 20.04 -10.54
CA THR A 312 6.19 20.78 -9.29
C THR A 312 7.54 21.39 -9.00
N PRO A 313 7.63 22.72 -8.79
CA PRO A 313 8.90 23.37 -8.46
C PRO A 313 9.50 22.80 -7.17
N PHE A 314 10.81 22.69 -7.15
CA PHE A 314 11.59 22.37 -5.95
C PHE A 314 12.76 23.33 -5.81
N ASP A 315 13.19 23.58 -4.60
CA ASP A 315 14.32 24.47 -4.33
C ASP A 315 15.62 23.68 -4.25
N GLY A 316 16.70 24.32 -4.69
CA GLY A 316 18.04 23.74 -4.64
C GLY A 316 18.37 22.84 -5.84
N ARG A 317 19.19 21.84 -5.57
CA ARG A 317 19.64 20.88 -6.57
C ARG A 317 19.25 19.47 -6.16
N ALA A 318 18.77 18.69 -7.11
CA ALA A 318 18.50 17.27 -6.94
C ALA A 318 19.58 16.43 -7.65
N GLU A 319 20.07 15.42 -6.97
CA GLU A 319 20.95 14.42 -7.60
C GLU A 319 20.09 13.49 -8.46
N VAL A 320 20.53 13.19 -9.67
CA VAL A 320 19.86 12.27 -10.59
C VAL A 320 20.84 11.20 -11.09
N LYS A 321 20.36 9.96 -11.13
CA LYS A 321 21.12 8.78 -11.57
C LYS A 321 20.36 8.03 -12.65
N LEU A 322 21.05 7.67 -13.71
CA LEU A 322 20.50 6.76 -14.72
C LEU A 322 20.58 5.32 -14.19
N MET A 323 19.43 4.70 -14.07
CA MET A 323 19.26 3.36 -13.52
C MET A 323 18.83 2.36 -14.60
N GLY A 324 18.96 1.06 -14.31
CA GLY A 324 18.55 -0.01 -15.23
C GLY A 324 19.51 -0.23 -16.41
N LEU A 325 20.72 0.31 -16.35
CA LEU A 325 21.78 0.03 -17.32
C LEU A 325 22.16 -1.46 -17.30
N PRO A 326 22.49 -2.05 -18.47
CA PRO A 326 22.95 -3.43 -18.52
C PRO A 326 24.34 -3.59 -17.88
N ALA A 327 24.68 -4.82 -17.50
CA ALA A 327 26.00 -5.12 -16.97
C ALA A 327 27.10 -4.70 -17.98
N GLY A 328 28.14 -4.05 -17.47
CA GLY A 328 29.22 -3.47 -18.28
C GLY A 328 28.90 -2.11 -18.88
N ALA A 329 27.76 -1.50 -18.58
CA ALA A 329 27.47 -0.10 -18.90
C ALA A 329 27.36 0.73 -17.61
N THR A 330 27.91 1.94 -17.62
CA THR A 330 27.92 2.85 -16.48
C THR A 330 27.62 4.29 -16.92
N ALA A 331 27.03 5.07 -16.03
CA ALA A 331 26.87 6.50 -16.19
C ALA A 331 27.07 7.18 -14.83
N GLU A 332 27.68 8.36 -14.83
CA GLU A 332 27.85 9.16 -13.62
C GLU A 332 26.55 9.87 -13.22
N ALA A 333 26.40 10.10 -11.92
CA ALA A 333 25.33 10.94 -11.40
C ALA A 333 25.46 12.37 -11.93
N LYS A 334 24.33 13.00 -12.15
CA LYS A 334 24.21 14.41 -12.54
C LYS A 334 23.42 15.17 -11.49
N SER A 335 23.29 16.46 -11.66
CA SER A 335 22.51 17.33 -10.78
C SER A 335 21.59 18.20 -11.62
N ILE A 336 20.34 18.33 -11.19
CA ILE A 336 19.32 19.17 -11.85
C ILE A 336 18.75 20.20 -10.89
N THR A 337 18.20 21.23 -11.47
CA THR A 337 17.38 22.26 -10.82
C THR A 337 15.96 22.26 -11.41
N LYS A 338 15.08 23.04 -10.88
CA LYS A 338 13.71 23.23 -11.40
C LYS A 338 13.65 23.88 -12.79
N ASP A 339 14.75 24.50 -13.25
CA ASP A 339 14.80 25.23 -14.52
C ASP A 339 15.38 24.40 -15.68
N ASP A 340 15.96 23.24 -15.36
CA ASP A 340 16.55 22.36 -16.37
C ASP A 340 15.45 21.67 -17.21
N LYS A 341 15.67 21.60 -18.53
CA LYS A 341 14.74 21.02 -19.50
C LYS A 341 15.22 19.68 -20.05
N GLU A 342 16.49 19.34 -19.84
CA GLU A 342 17.07 18.10 -20.27
C GLU A 342 18.26 17.69 -19.38
N ILE A 343 18.57 16.38 -19.39
CA ILE A 343 19.78 15.82 -18.80
C ILE A 343 20.48 15.03 -19.88
N VAL A 344 21.80 15.18 -19.97
CA VAL A 344 22.64 14.37 -20.83
C VAL A 344 23.50 13.45 -19.96
N PHE A 345 23.26 12.16 -20.05
CA PHE A 345 24.09 11.15 -19.41
C PHE A 345 25.15 10.64 -20.37
N ASP A 346 26.41 10.70 -19.97
CA ASP A 346 27.52 10.08 -20.68
C ASP A 346 27.58 8.60 -20.27
N VAL A 347 27.11 7.71 -21.14
CA VAL A 347 27.07 6.28 -20.89
C VAL A 347 28.31 5.63 -21.46
N ASN A 348 29.13 5.03 -20.60
CA ASN A 348 30.31 4.27 -20.97
C ASN A 348 29.97 2.78 -21.06
N THR A 349 30.37 2.12 -22.13
CA THR A 349 30.19 0.67 -22.31
C THR A 349 31.55 -0.02 -22.32
N ALA A 350 31.72 -0.99 -21.44
CA ALA A 350 32.91 -1.84 -21.42
C ALA A 350 32.88 -2.84 -22.58
N THR A 351 34.05 -3.41 -22.94
CA THR A 351 34.14 -4.42 -24.00
C THR A 351 33.36 -5.70 -23.74
N ASN A 352 33.00 -5.97 -22.48
CA ASN A 352 32.17 -7.09 -22.03
C ASN A 352 30.70 -6.71 -21.75
N ALA A 353 30.28 -5.51 -22.14
CA ALA A 353 28.91 -5.07 -21.92
C ALA A 353 27.90 -6.01 -22.62
N VAL A 354 26.74 -6.18 -22.00
CA VAL A 354 25.68 -7.03 -22.53
C VAL A 354 25.09 -6.40 -23.78
N LYS A 355 25.19 -7.12 -24.91
CA LYS A 355 24.67 -6.70 -26.23
C LYS A 355 23.16 -6.82 -26.28
N GLY A 356 22.50 -6.00 -27.10
CA GLY A 356 21.08 -6.06 -27.36
C GLY A 356 20.34 -4.78 -27.03
N MET A 357 19.01 -4.86 -27.03
CA MET A 357 18.10 -3.75 -26.69
C MET A 357 17.71 -3.82 -25.21
N HIS A 358 18.11 -2.81 -24.45
CA HIS A 358 17.82 -2.67 -23.02
C HIS A 358 16.76 -1.61 -22.83
N ARG A 359 15.58 -2.01 -22.31
CA ARG A 359 14.40 -1.16 -22.12
C ARG A 359 14.06 -0.92 -20.64
N THR A 360 14.97 -1.21 -19.75
CA THR A 360 14.80 -1.09 -18.30
C THR A 360 15.30 0.24 -17.73
N LEU A 361 15.63 1.18 -18.59
CA LEU A 361 16.20 2.46 -18.18
C LEU A 361 15.17 3.36 -17.55
N PHE A 362 15.54 3.99 -16.45
CA PHE A 362 14.80 5.05 -15.79
C PHE A 362 15.76 5.99 -15.05
N VAL A 363 15.26 7.13 -14.63
CA VAL A 363 16.02 8.09 -13.82
C VAL A 363 15.52 8.05 -12.38
N ALA A 364 16.44 7.87 -11.44
CA ALA A 364 16.19 8.07 -10.02
C ALA A 364 16.69 9.46 -9.62
N MET A 365 15.83 10.22 -8.95
CA MET A 365 16.11 11.56 -8.44
C MET A 365 16.08 11.52 -6.92
N ASN A 366 17.08 12.09 -6.29
CA ASN A 366 17.16 12.30 -4.85
C ASN A 366 17.17 13.80 -4.54
N LEU A 367 16.25 14.21 -3.67
CA LEU A 367 16.12 15.60 -3.23
C LEU A 367 16.02 15.65 -1.72
N LYS A 368 16.78 16.51 -1.07
CA LYS A 368 16.68 16.75 0.37
C LYS A 368 15.71 17.87 0.67
N LEU A 369 14.56 17.54 1.29
CA LEU A 369 13.53 18.47 1.69
C LEU A 369 13.36 18.49 3.21
N LYS A 370 13.47 19.68 3.80
CA LYS A 370 13.31 19.87 5.26
C LYS A 370 14.12 18.88 6.11
N GLY A 371 15.29 18.47 5.60
CA GLY A 371 16.20 17.54 6.26
C GLY A 371 15.90 16.04 6.02
N GLN A 372 14.87 15.70 5.28
CA GLN A 372 14.54 14.32 4.89
C GLN A 372 14.85 14.08 3.41
N ASP A 373 15.28 12.87 3.08
CA ASP A 373 15.57 12.47 1.70
C ASP A 373 14.27 11.98 1.04
N VAL A 374 13.94 12.57 -0.10
CA VAL A 374 12.82 12.21 -0.96
C VAL A 374 13.36 11.63 -2.25
N THR A 375 13.00 10.42 -2.57
CA THR A 375 13.38 9.78 -3.82
C THR A 375 12.19 9.76 -4.77
N GLN A 376 12.43 10.09 -6.05
CA GLN A 376 11.45 9.97 -7.12
C GLN A 376 12.07 9.26 -8.32
N THR A 377 11.27 8.45 -9.02
CA THR A 377 11.68 7.83 -10.28
C THR A 377 10.83 8.35 -11.43
N PHE A 378 11.45 8.52 -12.61
CA PHE A 378 10.76 8.99 -13.80
C PHE A 378 11.43 8.49 -15.09
N ALA A 379 10.85 8.81 -16.24
CA ALA A 379 11.37 8.46 -17.56
C ALA A 379 11.62 6.96 -17.78
N SER A 380 10.68 6.10 -17.33
CA SER A 380 10.80 4.63 -17.37
C SER A 380 10.61 4.00 -18.75
N SER A 381 10.61 4.78 -19.83
CA SER A 381 10.40 4.30 -21.22
C SER A 381 11.65 4.34 -22.09
N GLY A 382 12.82 4.54 -21.47
CA GLY A 382 14.09 4.67 -22.19
C GLY A 382 14.61 3.34 -22.76
N ALA A 383 15.35 3.44 -23.86
CA ALA A 383 16.01 2.29 -24.45
C ALA A 383 17.45 2.62 -24.88
N LEU A 384 18.36 1.71 -24.55
CA LEU A 384 19.74 1.71 -25.03
C LEU A 384 19.98 0.43 -25.82
N ARG A 385 20.44 0.58 -27.07
CA ARG A 385 20.87 -0.54 -27.88
C ARG A 385 22.40 -0.58 -27.91
N ILE A 386 22.98 -1.72 -27.57
CA ILE A 386 24.41 -1.98 -27.64
C ILE A 386 24.65 -3.04 -28.75
N ASP A 387 25.28 -2.61 -29.83
CA ASP A 387 25.60 -3.47 -30.96
C ASP A 387 27.03 -4.03 -30.84
N PRO A 388 27.32 -5.21 -31.41
CA PRO A 388 28.70 -5.72 -31.52
C PRO A 388 29.52 -4.81 -32.40
N PRO A 389 30.89 -4.87 -32.32
CA PRO A 389 31.76 -4.19 -33.26
C PRO A 389 31.37 -4.60 -34.67
N ARG A 390 31.35 -3.64 -35.60
CA ARG A 390 31.19 -3.99 -37.02
C ARG A 390 32.38 -4.88 -37.41
N GLN A 391 32.15 -6.11 -37.78
CA GLN A 391 33.15 -6.90 -38.47
C GLN A 391 33.45 -6.14 -39.77
N GLN A 392 34.70 -5.70 -39.94
CA GLN A 392 35.17 -5.30 -41.26
C GLN A 392 34.96 -6.52 -42.14
N LEU A 393 34.03 -6.43 -43.08
CA LEU A 393 33.93 -7.36 -44.18
C LEU A 393 35.33 -7.31 -44.84
N ALA A 394 36.15 -8.34 -44.61
CA ALA A 394 37.36 -8.51 -45.37
C ALA A 394 36.94 -8.42 -46.85
N GLU A 395 37.51 -7.45 -47.58
CA GLU A 395 37.30 -7.35 -49.02
C GLU A 395 37.54 -8.74 -49.62
N ALA A 396 36.49 -9.37 -50.15
CA ALA A 396 36.62 -10.62 -50.81
C ALA A 396 37.53 -10.38 -52.03
N LYS A 397 38.75 -10.89 -51.92
CA LYS A 397 39.69 -10.94 -53.05
C LYS A 397 38.94 -11.52 -54.24
N PRO A 398 38.90 -10.87 -55.40
CA PRO A 398 38.19 -11.44 -56.56
C PRO A 398 38.79 -12.81 -56.86
N GLU A 399 38.01 -13.86 -56.76
CA GLU A 399 38.36 -15.20 -57.28
C GLU A 399 38.66 -15.09 -58.77
N ALA A 400 39.91 -15.35 -59.17
CA ALA A 400 40.30 -15.46 -60.57
C ALA A 400 39.46 -16.57 -61.20
N LYS A 401 38.62 -16.22 -62.17
CA LYS A 401 37.87 -17.19 -63.00
C LYS A 401 38.86 -18.19 -63.61
N PRO A 402 38.62 -19.51 -63.55
CA PRO A 402 39.43 -20.50 -64.25
C PRO A 402 39.32 -20.27 -65.76
N MET A 403 40.50 -20.12 -66.42
CA MET A 403 40.58 -20.10 -67.89
C MET A 403 40.03 -21.39 -68.46
N GLN A 404 38.95 -21.30 -69.25
CA GLN A 404 38.44 -22.40 -70.06
C GLN A 404 39.47 -22.75 -71.15
N LYS A 405 39.92 -24.00 -71.17
CA LYS A 405 40.69 -24.58 -72.27
C LYS A 405 39.84 -24.61 -73.55
N PRO A 406 40.40 -24.24 -74.71
CA PRO A 406 39.68 -24.32 -75.95
C PRO A 406 39.45 -25.77 -76.35
N PRO A 407 38.35 -26.12 -77.14
CA PRO A 407 38.04 -27.47 -77.50
C PRO A 407 39.01 -27.98 -78.58
N SER A 408 39.58 -29.19 -78.35
CA SER A 408 40.33 -29.93 -79.37
C SER A 408 39.45 -30.34 -80.48
N LYS A 409 39.78 -29.95 -81.72
CA LYS A 409 39.20 -30.52 -82.97
C LYS A 409 39.73 -31.94 -83.12
N SER A 410 38.84 -32.95 -83.10
CA SER A 410 39.09 -34.27 -83.63
C SER A 410 38.38 -34.36 -84.95
N GLY A 411 39.14 -34.48 -86.02
CA GLY A 411 38.62 -34.85 -87.35
C GLY A 411 38.53 -36.37 -87.49
N LYS A 412 37.65 -36.68 -88.29
CA LYS A 412 37.19 -37.90 -89.01
C LYS A 412 35.99 -38.63 -88.40
#